data_9bfb888cb6850faf81c291969f73f5e3
#
_entry.id   9bfb888cb6850faf81c291969f73f5e3
#
_cell.length_a   1.000
_cell.length_b   1.000
_cell.length_c   1.000
_cell.angle_alpha   90.00
_cell.angle_beta   90.00
_cell.angle_gamma   90.00
#
_symmetry.space_group_name_H-M   'P 1'
#
loop_
_entity.id
_entity.type
_entity.pdbx_description
1 polymer ?
#
loop_
_entity_poly.entity_id
_entity_poly.type
_entity_poly.pdbx_seq_one_letter_code
_entity_poly.pdbx_strand_id
1 'polypeptide(L)'
;AHRPYAWIPSLQAIVGNIGVFGNMHVWTADTQSAAERAAWVAQLDEMAALKPALVVPGHMSAATPVDASAITFTKEYLQTFEKQLAASSDSAQLIAAMKNAYPKLTSGAMSLDIGAKVNKGEMKW
;
A
#
# COMPACT_ATOMS: atom_id res chain seq x y z
N ALA A 1 -2.86 4.87 12.86
CA ALA A 1 -1.64 4.11 12.67
C ALA A 1 -0.48 5.02 12.35
N HIS A 2 0.66 4.75 12.94
CA HIS A 2 1.85 5.57 12.80
C HIS A 2 2.87 4.87 11.91
N ARG A 3 3.28 5.55 10.81
CA ARG A 3 4.23 5.02 9.83
C ARG A 3 5.33 6.03 9.60
N PRO A 4 6.35 6.07 10.48
CA PRO A 4 7.42 7.05 10.33
C PRO A 4 8.24 6.80 9.06
N TYR A 5 8.82 7.88 8.54
CA TYR A 5 9.76 7.83 7.43
C TYR A 5 10.83 8.91 7.62
N ALA A 6 11.95 8.76 6.92
CA ALA A 6 13.02 9.74 6.95
C ALA A 6 13.07 10.52 5.64
N TRP A 7 13.13 11.84 5.74
CA TRP A 7 13.35 12.74 4.62
C TRP A 7 14.79 13.28 4.69
N ILE A 8 15.55 13.08 3.62
CA ILE A 8 16.93 13.54 3.51
C ILE A 8 17.00 14.65 2.46
N PRO A 9 16.97 15.94 2.87
CA PRO A 9 16.84 17.05 1.93
C PRO A 9 17.99 17.15 0.92
N SER A 10 19.23 16.88 1.35
CA SER A 10 20.39 16.95 0.47
C SER A 10 20.35 15.98 -0.69
N LEU A 11 19.63 14.86 -0.55
CA LEU A 11 19.46 13.84 -1.57
C LEU A 11 18.07 13.89 -2.20
N GLN A 12 17.15 14.70 -1.68
CA GLN A 12 15.72 14.68 -2.00
C GLN A 12 15.19 13.24 -1.91
N ALA A 13 15.56 12.54 -0.83
CA ALA A 13 15.27 11.12 -0.66
C ALA A 13 14.33 10.85 0.51
N ILE A 14 13.40 9.93 0.30
CA ILE A 14 12.56 9.35 1.35
C ILE A 14 13.02 7.91 1.54
N VAL A 15 13.40 7.57 2.77
CA VAL A 15 13.92 6.23 3.14
C VAL A 15 13.36 5.81 4.50
N GLY A 16 13.62 4.58 4.88
CA GLY A 16 13.30 4.08 6.22
C GLY A 16 11.81 4.08 6.53
N ASN A 17 10.97 3.86 5.53
CA ASN A 17 9.54 3.89 5.69
C ASN A 17 8.92 2.50 5.59
N ILE A 18 7.78 2.31 6.25
CA ILE A 18 6.97 1.10 6.15
C ILE A 18 5.64 1.36 5.44
N GLY A 19 5.40 2.59 5.02
CA GLY A 19 4.15 3.02 4.39
C GLY A 19 4.19 3.02 2.86
N VAL A 20 5.36 2.79 2.25
CA VAL A 20 5.49 2.75 0.79
C VAL A 20 5.84 1.35 0.35
N PHE A 21 5.03 0.81 -0.54
CA PHE A 21 5.24 -0.50 -1.17
C PHE A 21 5.56 -0.31 -2.64
N GLY A 22 6.36 -1.18 -3.21
CA GLY A 22 6.75 -1.09 -4.60
C GLY A 22 6.42 -2.34 -5.38
N ASN A 23 5.52 -2.22 -6.35
CA ASN A 23 5.21 -3.27 -7.32
C ASN A 23 4.88 -4.63 -6.68
N MET A 24 4.10 -4.61 -5.59
CA MET A 24 3.63 -5.80 -4.89
C MET A 24 2.30 -5.51 -4.19
N HIS A 25 1.55 -6.56 -3.85
CA HIS A 25 0.34 -6.40 -3.06
C HIS A 25 0.68 -5.86 -1.67
N VAL A 26 -0.10 -4.88 -1.21
CA VAL A 26 0.17 -4.11 0.00
C VAL A 26 -0.37 -4.85 1.22
N TRP A 27 0.36 -4.78 2.33
CA TRP A 27 -0.07 -5.32 3.61
C TRP A 27 -1.08 -4.38 4.27
N THR A 28 -2.32 -4.84 4.40
CA THR A 28 -3.42 -4.04 4.95
C THR A 28 -3.99 -4.59 6.27
N ALA A 29 -3.42 -5.67 6.78
CA ALA A 29 -3.92 -6.30 8.00
C ALA A 29 -3.82 -5.40 9.24
N ASP A 30 -2.89 -4.45 9.24
CA ASP A 30 -2.69 -3.51 10.35
C ASP A 30 -3.59 -2.27 10.25
N THR A 31 -4.29 -2.07 9.14
CA THR A 31 -5.16 -0.91 8.89
C THR A 31 -6.57 -1.37 8.63
N GLN A 32 -7.26 -1.73 9.70
CA GLN A 32 -8.53 -2.43 9.63
C GLN A 32 -9.74 -1.52 9.49
N SER A 33 -9.57 -0.20 9.59
CA SER A 33 -10.66 0.75 9.41
C SER A 33 -10.43 1.66 8.21
N ALA A 34 -11.53 2.17 7.65
CA ALA A 34 -11.46 3.14 6.56
C ALA A 34 -10.71 4.42 6.98
N ALA A 35 -10.88 4.84 8.24
CA ALA A 35 -10.17 6.01 8.78
C ALA A 35 -8.66 5.80 8.83
N GLU A 36 -8.20 4.62 9.23
CA GLU A 36 -6.77 4.30 9.26
C GLU A 36 -6.18 4.26 7.86
N ARG A 37 -6.88 3.69 6.89
CA ARG A 37 -6.43 3.67 5.49
C ARG A 37 -6.42 5.07 4.87
N ALA A 38 -7.40 5.91 5.21
CA ALA A 38 -7.44 7.31 4.76
C ALA A 38 -6.27 8.12 5.35
N ALA A 39 -5.91 7.88 6.61
CA ALA A 39 -4.74 8.51 7.23
C ALA A 39 -3.44 8.08 6.53
N TRP A 40 -3.35 6.83 6.13
CA TRP A 40 -2.21 6.33 5.36
C TRP A 40 -2.12 7.03 3.99
N VAL A 41 -3.22 7.16 3.27
CA VAL A 41 -3.25 7.89 2.00
C VAL A 41 -2.83 9.35 2.19
N ALA A 42 -3.30 10.01 3.25
CA ALA A 42 -2.90 11.39 3.57
C ALA A 42 -1.40 11.51 3.80
N GLN A 43 -0.78 10.54 4.47
CA GLN A 43 0.67 10.51 4.67
C GLN A 43 1.42 10.33 3.33
N LEU A 44 0.90 9.52 2.43
CA LEU A 44 1.47 9.37 1.09
C LEU A 44 1.39 10.66 0.29
N ASP A 45 0.30 11.41 0.42
CA ASP A 45 0.16 12.74 -0.19
C ASP A 45 1.18 13.73 0.39
N GLU A 46 1.42 13.68 1.70
CA GLU A 46 2.45 14.48 2.36
C GLU A 46 3.84 14.17 1.79
N MET A 47 4.17 12.89 1.64
CA MET A 47 5.44 12.47 1.03
C MET A 47 5.57 12.97 -0.41
N ALA A 48 4.51 12.87 -1.20
CA ALA A 48 4.50 13.34 -2.59
C ALA A 48 4.71 14.84 -2.67
N ALA A 49 4.19 15.60 -1.71
CA ALA A 49 4.33 17.06 -1.66
C ALA A 49 5.78 17.50 -1.43
N LEU A 50 6.63 16.63 -0.87
CA LEU A 50 8.07 16.89 -0.71
C LEU A 50 8.82 16.82 -2.05
N LYS A 51 8.18 16.34 -3.12
CA LYS A 51 8.77 16.18 -4.46
C LYS A 51 10.08 15.39 -4.43
N PRO A 52 10.08 14.16 -3.88
CA PRO A 52 11.32 13.39 -3.74
C PRO A 52 11.85 12.95 -5.10
N ALA A 53 13.18 12.98 -5.26
CA ALA A 53 13.86 12.41 -6.41
C ALA A 53 14.12 10.91 -6.24
N LEU A 54 14.29 10.48 -4.99
CA LEU A 54 14.55 9.09 -4.63
C LEU A 54 13.57 8.65 -3.55
N VAL A 55 12.89 7.54 -3.77
CA VAL A 55 12.02 6.91 -2.78
C VAL A 55 12.39 5.43 -2.69
N VAL A 56 12.85 5.01 -1.52
CA VAL A 56 13.16 3.60 -1.26
C VAL A 56 11.98 3.01 -0.48
N PRO A 57 11.14 2.19 -1.11
CA PRO A 57 10.02 1.55 -0.41
C PRO A 57 10.52 0.64 0.71
N GLY A 58 9.76 0.57 1.79
CA GLY A 58 10.05 -0.36 2.89
C GLY A 58 9.84 -1.81 2.47
N HIS A 59 8.91 -2.04 1.54
CA HIS A 59 8.65 -3.36 0.95
C HIS A 59 8.55 -3.19 -0.57
N MET A 60 9.29 -3.99 -1.33
CA MET A 60 9.25 -3.90 -2.79
C MET A 60 9.69 -5.21 -3.44
N SER A 61 9.23 -5.41 -4.67
CA SER A 61 9.77 -6.48 -5.53
C SER A 61 11.08 -6.02 -6.18
N ALA A 62 11.83 -6.97 -6.75
CA ALA A 62 13.15 -6.71 -7.34
C ALA A 62 13.11 -5.72 -8.50
N ALA A 63 11.99 -5.61 -9.20
CA ALA A 63 11.85 -4.73 -10.38
C ALA A 63 11.28 -3.35 -10.06
N THR A 64 11.20 -2.96 -8.79
CA THR A 64 10.58 -1.70 -8.39
C THR A 64 11.48 -0.51 -8.70
N PRO A 65 10.97 0.54 -9.37
CA PRO A 65 11.68 1.81 -9.46
C PRO A 65 11.80 2.47 -8.10
N VAL A 66 12.95 3.12 -7.83
CA VAL A 66 13.20 3.81 -6.54
C VAL A 66 12.97 5.31 -6.69
N ASP A 67 11.80 5.68 -7.18
CA ASP A 67 11.38 7.06 -7.38
C ASP A 67 9.98 7.30 -6.81
N ALA A 68 9.42 8.49 -7.05
CA ALA A 68 8.11 8.87 -6.52
C ALA A 68 6.96 7.99 -7.04
N SER A 69 7.16 7.21 -8.10
CA SER A 69 6.12 6.32 -8.62
C SER A 69 5.68 5.27 -7.61
N ALA A 70 6.55 4.87 -6.67
CA ALA A 70 6.19 3.95 -5.59
C ALA A 70 5.15 4.56 -4.65
N ILE A 71 5.22 5.85 -4.38
CA ILE A 71 4.22 6.57 -3.57
C ILE A 71 2.87 6.57 -4.30
N THR A 72 2.87 6.92 -5.57
CA THR A 72 1.67 6.91 -6.41
C THR A 72 1.06 5.51 -6.48
N PHE A 73 1.87 4.50 -6.71
CA PHE A 73 1.43 3.11 -6.74
C PHE A 73 0.74 2.72 -5.43
N THR A 74 1.37 2.99 -4.29
CA THR A 74 0.80 2.62 -2.98
C THR A 74 -0.53 3.33 -2.73
N LYS A 75 -0.59 4.64 -3.03
CA LYS A 75 -1.81 5.43 -2.89
C LYS A 75 -2.95 4.86 -3.75
N GLU A 76 -2.70 4.64 -5.02
CA GLU A 76 -3.70 4.11 -5.95
C GLU A 76 -4.15 2.71 -5.54
N TYR A 77 -3.22 1.89 -5.07
CA TYR A 77 -3.53 0.56 -4.57
C TYR A 77 -4.50 0.63 -3.38
N LEU A 78 -4.20 1.49 -2.40
CA LEU A 78 -5.06 1.66 -1.23
C LEU A 78 -6.45 2.17 -1.59
N GLN A 79 -6.54 3.10 -2.54
CA GLN A 79 -7.81 3.62 -3.02
C GLN A 79 -8.63 2.54 -3.75
N THR A 80 -7.97 1.73 -4.57
CA THR A 80 -8.59 0.60 -5.25
C THR A 80 -9.04 -0.46 -4.25
N PHE A 81 -8.19 -0.76 -3.26
CA PHE A 81 -8.53 -1.70 -2.19
C PHE A 81 -9.78 -1.25 -1.43
N GLU A 82 -9.86 0.01 -1.06
CA GLU A 82 -11.01 0.57 -0.34
C GLU A 82 -12.30 0.42 -1.16
N LYS A 83 -12.22 0.75 -2.43
CA LYS A 83 -13.36 0.62 -3.35
C LYS A 83 -13.82 -0.84 -3.48
N GLN A 84 -12.88 -1.75 -3.68
CA GLN A 84 -13.20 -3.17 -3.86
C GLN A 84 -13.64 -3.82 -2.55
N LEU A 85 -13.11 -3.38 -1.41
CA LEU A 85 -13.53 -3.82 -0.09
C LEU A 85 -15.03 -3.53 0.13
N ALA A 86 -15.46 -2.33 -0.22
CA ALA A 86 -16.86 -1.93 -0.10
C ALA A 86 -17.77 -2.70 -1.07
N ALA A 87 -17.26 -3.06 -2.25
CA ALA A 87 -18.04 -3.74 -3.29
C ALA A 87 -18.06 -5.27 -3.14
N SER A 88 -17.20 -5.84 -2.30
CA SER A 88 -17.06 -7.30 -2.15
C SER A 88 -17.85 -7.81 -0.95
N SER A 89 -18.49 -8.96 -1.09
CA SER A 89 -19.24 -9.60 0.00
C SER A 89 -18.33 -10.35 0.97
N ASP A 90 -17.22 -10.91 0.47
CA ASP A 90 -16.28 -11.70 1.26
C ASP A 90 -14.84 -11.50 0.77
N SER A 91 -13.90 -12.14 1.46
CA SER A 91 -12.48 -12.01 1.11
C SER A 91 -12.15 -12.62 -0.25
N ALA A 92 -12.83 -13.70 -0.63
CA ALA A 92 -12.57 -14.33 -1.93
C ALA A 92 -12.88 -13.39 -3.08
N GLN A 93 -14.00 -12.65 -3.01
CA GLN A 93 -14.35 -11.64 -4.01
C GLN A 93 -13.36 -10.49 -4.01
N LEU A 94 -12.95 -10.01 -2.83
CA LEU A 94 -11.99 -8.94 -2.70
C LEU A 94 -10.63 -9.32 -3.30
N ILE A 95 -10.13 -10.52 -2.99
CA ILE A 95 -8.87 -11.04 -3.54
C ILE A 95 -8.95 -11.11 -5.07
N ALA A 96 -10.03 -11.65 -5.62
CA ALA A 96 -10.21 -11.74 -7.06
C ALA A 96 -10.25 -10.36 -7.71
N ALA A 97 -10.96 -9.40 -7.11
CA ALA A 97 -11.04 -8.03 -7.61
C ALA A 97 -9.67 -7.34 -7.63
N MET A 98 -8.88 -7.52 -6.58
CA MET A 98 -7.53 -6.93 -6.52
C MET A 98 -6.58 -7.58 -7.52
N LYS A 99 -6.65 -8.89 -7.71
CA LYS A 99 -5.86 -9.58 -8.74
C LYS A 99 -6.24 -9.16 -10.16
N ASN A 100 -7.52 -8.89 -10.39
CA ASN A 100 -7.98 -8.38 -11.69
C ASN A 100 -7.52 -6.93 -11.93
N ALA A 101 -7.50 -6.10 -10.89
CA ALA A 101 -7.03 -4.73 -10.99
C ALA A 101 -5.51 -4.65 -11.19
N TYR A 102 -4.77 -5.62 -10.64
CA TYR A 102 -3.30 -5.66 -10.68
C TYR A 102 -2.81 -7.03 -11.16
N PRO A 103 -3.11 -7.42 -12.41
CA PRO A 103 -2.79 -8.77 -12.89
C PRO A 103 -1.30 -9.06 -13.02
N LYS A 104 -0.46 -8.01 -13.02
CA LYS A 104 1.00 -8.15 -13.15
C LYS A 104 1.70 -8.27 -11.81
N LEU A 105 1.02 -8.05 -10.70
CA LEU A 105 1.63 -8.20 -9.37
C LEU A 105 1.73 -9.67 -9.01
N THR A 106 2.96 -10.16 -8.89
CA THR A 106 3.24 -11.55 -8.51
C THR A 106 3.77 -11.66 -7.09
N SER A 107 4.17 -10.54 -6.48
CA SER A 107 4.67 -10.49 -5.11
C SER A 107 3.58 -10.03 -4.14
N GLY A 108 3.64 -10.50 -2.90
CA GLY A 108 2.72 -10.07 -1.85
C GLY A 108 1.36 -10.78 -1.87
N ALA A 109 1.24 -11.93 -2.52
CA ALA A 109 -0.02 -12.68 -2.55
C ALA A 109 -0.51 -13.04 -1.15
N MET A 110 0.39 -13.39 -0.23
CA MET A 110 0.04 -13.67 1.17
C MET A 110 -0.44 -12.40 1.88
N SER A 111 0.16 -11.26 1.61
CA SER A 111 -0.26 -9.97 2.16
C SER A 111 -1.68 -9.64 1.73
N LEU A 112 -2.01 -9.86 0.47
CA LEU A 112 -3.36 -9.67 -0.05
C LEU A 112 -4.34 -10.64 0.61
N ASP A 113 -4.01 -11.93 0.70
CA ASP A 113 -4.88 -12.95 1.27
C ASP A 113 -5.22 -12.63 2.73
N ILE A 114 -4.21 -12.39 3.56
CA ILE A 114 -4.39 -12.07 4.97
C ILE A 114 -5.12 -10.74 5.14
N GLY A 115 -4.68 -9.71 4.43
CA GLY A 115 -5.31 -8.38 4.52
C GLY A 115 -6.78 -8.39 4.13
N ALA A 116 -7.14 -9.13 3.09
CA ALA A 116 -8.52 -9.26 2.67
C ALA A 116 -9.38 -9.96 3.75
N LYS A 117 -8.88 -11.05 4.29
CA LYS A 117 -9.60 -11.80 5.34
C LYS A 117 -9.77 -10.97 6.62
N VAL A 118 -8.73 -10.27 7.04
CA VAL A 118 -8.79 -9.40 8.22
C VAL A 118 -9.79 -8.26 8.01
N ASN A 119 -9.72 -7.59 6.88
CA ASN A 119 -10.59 -6.44 6.60
C ASN A 119 -12.05 -6.84 6.32
N LYS A 120 -12.31 -8.08 5.96
CA LYS A 120 -13.67 -8.62 5.84
C LYS A 120 -14.18 -9.28 7.13
N GLY A 121 -13.39 -9.24 8.20
CA GLY A 121 -13.77 -9.78 9.49
C GLY A 121 -13.70 -11.31 9.57
N GLU A 122 -13.04 -11.96 8.62
CA GLU A 122 -12.91 -13.43 8.57
C GLU A 122 -11.69 -13.94 9.33
N MET A 123 -10.80 -13.07 9.69
CA MET A 123 -9.57 -13.39 10.42
C MET A 123 -9.25 -12.27 11.40
N LYS A 124 -8.70 -12.61 12.53
CA LYS A 124 -8.17 -11.63 13.50
C LYS A 124 -6.67 -11.46 13.29
N TRP A 125 -6.22 -10.23 13.46
CA TRP A 125 -4.80 -9.88 13.37
C TRP A 125 -4.37 -9.05 14.56
#